data_3acba0116750eebf158dc10b82ea7f81
#
_entry.id   3acba0116750eebf158dc10b82ea7f81
#
_cell.length_a   1.000
_cell.length_b   1.000
_cell.length_c   1.000
_cell.angle_alpha   90.00
_cell.angle_beta   90.00
_cell.angle_gamma   90.00
#
_symmetry.space_group_name_H-M   'P 1'
#
loop_
_entity.id
_entity.type
_entity.pdbx_description
1 polymer ?
#
loop_
_entity_poly.entity_id
_entity_poly.type
_entity_poly.pdbx_seq_one_letter_code
_entity_poly.pdbx_strand_id
1 'polypeptide(L)'
;MTKVGMREVSVKGTLMKSDPVIESAFSYISDTIQEDDMVDTKKEQERDELHRAIWAIADELRGAVDGWDFKNYVLGTMFYRYISENLSDYITRGERAAGDTGFDYVTMPDEDAEGAREGLVQEKGFFILPSELFCNVCARAKDDENLNETLETVFRHIEESAKGSEAESDFEGLFDDFDVNSNKLGATVAKRNEKLVRLLSGVAEMNLGDVKGHDIDAFGDAYEYLMTMYASNAGKSGGEFFTPADVSELLTRLGTVGKTEINKVYDPACGSGSLLLKAEKVLGKDAIRNGFYGQEINITTY
;
A
#
# COMPACT_ATOMS: atom_id res chain seq x y z
N MET A 1 -5.79 -29.29 -18.03
CA MET A 1 -5.55 -30.38 -17.05
C MET A 1 -4.32 -31.13 -17.53
N THR A 2 -3.17 -30.86 -16.94
CA THR A 2 -1.99 -31.71 -17.12
C THR A 2 -1.24 -31.68 -15.78
N LYS A 3 -1.43 -32.74 -15.01
CA LYS A 3 -0.70 -33.02 -13.79
C LYS A 3 0.76 -33.26 -14.14
N VAL A 4 1.65 -32.39 -13.68
CA VAL A 4 3.09 -32.68 -13.62
C VAL A 4 3.32 -33.50 -12.36
N GLY A 5 3.58 -34.78 -12.52
CA GLY A 5 3.87 -35.68 -11.43
C GLY A 5 5.27 -35.45 -10.88
N MET A 6 5.37 -35.11 -9.59
CA MET A 6 6.61 -35.23 -8.85
C MET A 6 7.05 -36.70 -8.84
N ARG A 7 8.22 -36.99 -9.37
CA ARG A 7 8.89 -38.27 -9.18
C ARG A 7 9.59 -38.26 -7.82
N GLU A 8 9.12 -39.09 -6.91
CA GLU A 8 9.90 -39.49 -5.74
C GLU A 8 11.20 -40.11 -6.19
N VAL A 9 12.31 -39.46 -5.87
CA VAL A 9 13.64 -40.07 -5.99
C VAL A 9 13.93 -40.84 -4.71
N SER A 10 13.63 -42.14 -4.72
CA SER A 10 14.02 -43.04 -3.65
C SER A 10 15.51 -43.32 -3.78
N VAL A 11 16.34 -42.72 -2.95
CA VAL A 11 17.74 -43.07 -2.77
C VAL A 11 17.82 -44.16 -1.74
N LYS A 12 17.83 -45.43 -2.17
CA LYS A 12 18.32 -46.53 -1.36
C LYS A 12 19.85 -46.54 -1.43
N GLY A 13 20.50 -45.97 -0.43
CA GLY A 13 21.95 -45.99 -0.26
C GLY A 13 22.31 -46.36 1.17
N THR A 14 22.98 -47.41 1.33
CA THR A 14 23.81 -47.96 2.40
C THR A 14 24.00 -47.08 3.63
N LEU A 15 23.59 -47.56 4.82
CA LEU A 15 23.84 -46.99 6.13
C LEU A 15 25.35 -46.77 6.32
N MET A 16 25.83 -45.60 6.02
CA MET A 16 27.00 -45.03 6.70
C MET A 16 26.49 -44.40 8.01
N LYS A 17 27.15 -44.68 9.13
CA LYS A 17 26.88 -44.01 10.42
C LYS A 17 26.91 -42.51 10.17
N SER A 18 25.80 -41.85 10.33
CA SER A 18 25.66 -40.40 10.12
C SER A 18 26.56 -39.68 11.13
N ASP A 19 27.41 -38.81 10.60
CA ASP A 19 28.18 -37.88 11.40
C ASP A 19 27.19 -36.91 12.08
N PRO A 20 27.23 -36.74 13.43
CA PRO A 20 26.31 -35.83 14.14
C PRO A 20 26.28 -34.41 13.59
N VAL A 21 27.36 -33.95 12.95
CA VAL A 21 27.46 -32.65 12.28
C VAL A 21 26.60 -32.63 11.01
N ILE A 22 26.55 -33.73 10.26
CA ILE A 22 25.73 -33.85 9.04
C ILE A 22 24.25 -33.94 9.43
N GLU A 23 23.87 -34.67 10.47
CA GLU A 23 22.47 -34.69 10.93
C GLU A 23 22.00 -33.33 11.42
N SER A 24 22.84 -32.61 12.18
CA SER A 24 22.53 -31.25 12.64
C SER A 24 22.39 -30.26 11.45
N ALA A 25 23.24 -30.37 10.44
CA ALA A 25 23.15 -29.56 9.24
C ALA A 25 21.87 -29.85 8.41
N PHE A 26 21.49 -31.13 8.28
CA PHE A 26 20.24 -31.51 7.60
C PHE A 26 19.00 -31.06 8.37
N SER A 27 19.00 -31.16 9.71
CA SER A 27 17.89 -30.61 10.53
C SER A 27 17.76 -29.12 10.38
N TYR A 28 18.87 -28.37 10.45
CA TYR A 28 18.87 -26.92 10.26
C TYR A 28 18.37 -26.50 8.87
N ILE A 29 18.81 -27.19 7.81
CA ILE A 29 18.35 -26.95 6.44
C ILE A 29 16.86 -27.27 6.29
N SER A 30 16.41 -28.39 6.87
CA SER A 30 15.00 -28.79 6.83
C SER A 30 14.09 -27.81 7.56
N ASP A 31 14.51 -27.32 8.73
CA ASP A 31 13.76 -26.35 9.52
C ASP A 31 13.70 -24.99 8.80
N THR A 32 14.81 -24.57 8.19
CA THR A 32 14.86 -23.32 7.39
C THR A 32 13.98 -23.39 6.15
N ILE A 33 13.96 -24.52 5.43
CA ILE A 33 13.08 -24.71 4.27
C ILE A 33 11.61 -24.72 4.69
N GLN A 34 11.26 -25.33 5.82
CA GLN A 34 9.88 -25.34 6.32
C GLN A 34 9.42 -23.95 6.79
N GLU A 35 10.30 -23.15 7.37
CA GLU A 35 9.99 -21.76 7.72
C GLU A 35 9.76 -20.89 6.46
N ASP A 36 10.61 -21.00 5.44
CA ASP A 36 10.45 -20.29 4.17
C ASP A 36 9.15 -20.67 3.44
N ASP A 37 8.82 -21.97 3.36
CA ASP A 37 7.58 -22.44 2.74
C ASP A 37 6.33 -21.96 3.50
N MET A 38 6.37 -21.85 4.83
CA MET A 38 5.25 -21.34 5.63
C MET A 38 5.07 -19.82 5.46
N VAL A 39 6.16 -19.08 5.37
CA VAL A 39 6.15 -17.62 5.13
C VAL A 39 5.58 -17.31 3.74
N ASP A 40 5.98 -18.05 2.70
CA ASP A 40 5.46 -17.87 1.35
C ASP A 40 3.95 -18.19 1.28
N THR A 41 3.49 -19.25 1.93
CA THR A 41 2.07 -19.60 1.99
C THR A 41 1.23 -18.53 2.69
N LYS A 42 1.75 -17.92 3.74
CA LYS A 42 1.07 -16.84 4.46
C LYS A 42 0.96 -15.58 3.59
N LYS A 43 2.04 -15.21 2.88
CA LYS A 43 2.04 -14.08 1.95
C LYS A 43 1.04 -14.27 0.80
N GLU A 44 0.96 -15.47 0.25
CA GLU A 44 -0.03 -15.80 -0.80
C GLU A 44 -1.46 -15.67 -0.26
N GLN A 45 -1.73 -16.14 0.96
CA GLN A 45 -3.04 -16.00 1.58
C GLN A 45 -3.41 -14.53 1.82
N GLU A 46 -2.50 -13.71 2.34
CA GLU A 46 -2.71 -12.27 2.56
C GLU A 46 -3.01 -11.54 1.23
N ARG A 47 -2.29 -11.87 0.15
CA ARG A 47 -2.56 -11.33 -1.20
C ARG A 47 -3.94 -11.76 -1.72
N ASP A 48 -4.28 -13.03 -1.58
CA ASP A 48 -5.59 -13.55 -2.03
C ASP A 48 -6.76 -12.91 -1.28
N GLU A 49 -6.59 -12.61 0.00
CA GLU A 49 -7.58 -11.89 0.81
C GLU A 49 -7.73 -10.45 0.33
N LEU A 50 -6.62 -9.76 0.08
CA LEU A 50 -6.60 -8.40 -0.47
C LEU A 50 -7.27 -8.35 -1.85
N HIS A 51 -6.92 -9.25 -2.75
CA HIS A 51 -7.52 -9.33 -4.09
C HIS A 51 -9.03 -9.59 -4.05
N ARG A 52 -9.48 -10.47 -3.13
CA ARG A 52 -10.92 -10.72 -2.93
C ARG A 52 -11.66 -9.51 -2.39
N ALA A 53 -11.05 -8.75 -1.48
CA ALA A 53 -11.65 -7.52 -0.95
C ALA A 53 -11.76 -6.45 -2.06
N ILE A 54 -10.74 -6.27 -2.88
CA ILE A 54 -10.78 -5.36 -4.04
C ILE A 54 -11.88 -5.78 -5.03
N TRP A 55 -12.01 -7.09 -5.32
CA TRP A 55 -13.07 -7.62 -6.18
C TRP A 55 -14.47 -7.34 -5.63
N ALA A 56 -14.68 -7.48 -4.32
CA ALA A 56 -15.96 -7.21 -3.69
C ALA A 56 -16.38 -5.75 -3.88
N ILE A 57 -15.46 -4.80 -3.71
CA ILE A 57 -15.71 -3.38 -3.99
C ILE A 57 -16.01 -3.16 -5.48
N ALA A 58 -15.25 -3.82 -6.38
CA ALA A 58 -15.48 -3.72 -7.82
C ALA A 58 -16.88 -4.21 -8.21
N ASP A 59 -17.35 -5.29 -7.61
CA ASP A 59 -18.70 -5.80 -7.86
C ASP A 59 -19.79 -4.85 -7.39
N GLU A 60 -19.61 -4.19 -6.25
CA GLU A 60 -20.56 -3.21 -5.71
C GLU A 60 -20.62 -1.93 -6.55
N LEU A 61 -19.51 -1.51 -7.15
CA LEU A 61 -19.42 -0.33 -8.02
C LEU A 61 -19.66 -0.65 -9.50
N ARG A 62 -19.89 -1.92 -9.84
CA ARG A 62 -20.07 -2.40 -11.23
C ARG A 62 -21.16 -1.63 -11.96
N GLY A 63 -20.81 -1.20 -13.19
CA GLY A 63 -21.73 -0.48 -14.09
C GLY A 63 -21.93 0.99 -13.77
N ALA A 64 -21.28 1.52 -12.73
CA ALA A 64 -21.33 2.93 -12.39
C ALA A 64 -20.02 3.65 -12.70
N VAL A 65 -18.89 2.99 -12.45
CA VAL A 65 -17.56 3.53 -12.64
C VAL A 65 -16.84 2.66 -13.66
N ASP A 66 -16.17 3.25 -14.65
CA ASP A 66 -15.35 2.43 -15.54
C ASP A 66 -14.06 1.98 -14.82
N GLY A 67 -13.37 1.01 -15.45
CA GLY A 67 -12.27 0.36 -14.77
C GLY A 67 -11.13 1.29 -14.36
N TRP A 68 -10.89 2.34 -15.14
CA TRP A 68 -9.80 3.28 -14.87
C TRP A 68 -10.11 4.16 -13.67
N ASP A 69 -11.29 4.75 -13.64
CA ASP A 69 -11.73 5.58 -12.52
C ASP A 69 -11.85 4.76 -11.22
N PHE A 70 -12.33 3.50 -11.33
CA PHE A 70 -12.40 2.59 -10.16
C PHE A 70 -11.05 2.43 -9.47
N LYS A 71 -9.97 2.25 -10.23
CA LYS A 71 -8.62 2.17 -9.69
C LYS A 71 -8.29 3.39 -8.82
N ASN A 72 -8.53 4.59 -9.36
CA ASN A 72 -8.22 5.84 -8.65
C ASN A 72 -9.04 5.98 -7.35
N TYR A 73 -10.32 5.63 -7.37
CA TYR A 73 -11.16 5.64 -6.16
C TYR A 73 -10.65 4.67 -5.09
N VAL A 74 -10.30 3.45 -5.46
CA VAL A 74 -9.81 2.46 -4.48
C VAL A 74 -8.46 2.88 -3.94
N LEU A 75 -7.51 3.24 -4.80
CA LEU A 75 -6.16 3.63 -4.37
C LEU A 75 -6.18 4.90 -3.51
N GLY A 76 -6.93 5.93 -3.92
CA GLY A 76 -7.07 7.16 -3.14
C GLY A 76 -7.67 6.90 -1.76
N THR A 77 -8.69 6.04 -1.67
CA THR A 77 -9.30 5.67 -0.39
C THR A 77 -8.35 4.85 0.49
N MET A 78 -7.63 3.90 -0.09
CA MET A 78 -6.60 3.12 0.62
C MET A 78 -5.49 4.04 1.13
N PHE A 79 -5.03 4.98 0.31
CA PHE A 79 -4.00 5.93 0.69
C PHE A 79 -4.47 6.83 1.83
N TYR A 80 -5.69 7.39 1.73
CA TYR A 80 -6.29 8.19 2.80
C TYR A 80 -6.38 7.38 4.12
N ARG A 81 -6.80 6.12 4.06
CA ARG A 81 -6.80 5.23 5.22
C ARG A 81 -5.38 5.07 5.78
N TYR A 82 -4.41 4.77 4.92
CA TYR A 82 -3.03 4.52 5.31
C TYR A 82 -2.40 5.73 6.03
N ILE A 83 -2.48 6.94 5.45
CA ILE A 83 -1.90 8.13 6.09
C ILE A 83 -2.62 8.49 7.39
N SER A 84 -3.95 8.28 7.46
CA SER A 84 -4.73 8.51 8.69
C SER A 84 -4.33 7.55 9.82
N GLU A 85 -4.22 6.26 9.54
CA GLU A 85 -3.82 5.24 10.51
C GLU A 85 -2.37 5.46 10.97
N ASN A 86 -1.46 5.74 10.05
CA ASN A 86 -0.05 6.01 10.37
C ASN A 86 0.12 7.24 11.27
N LEU A 87 -0.58 8.34 10.96
CA LEU A 87 -0.49 9.56 11.74
C LEU A 87 -1.05 9.35 13.15
N SER A 88 -2.26 8.80 13.25
CA SER A 88 -2.93 8.57 14.54
C SER A 88 -2.16 7.60 15.44
N ASP A 89 -1.61 6.54 14.86
CA ASP A 89 -0.79 5.56 15.58
C ASP A 89 0.55 6.16 16.04
N TYR A 90 1.19 6.96 15.20
CA TYR A 90 2.42 7.67 15.56
C TYR A 90 2.21 8.59 16.77
N ILE A 91 1.19 9.45 16.73
CA ILE A 91 0.89 10.40 17.80
C ILE A 91 0.51 9.64 19.09
N THR A 92 -0.39 8.65 18.96
CA THR A 92 -0.86 7.85 20.10
C THR A 92 0.28 7.12 20.79
N ARG A 93 1.21 6.54 20.04
CA ARG A 93 2.38 5.87 20.62
C ARG A 93 3.34 6.86 21.29
N GLY A 94 3.55 8.02 20.68
CA GLY A 94 4.41 9.07 21.24
C GLY A 94 3.92 9.51 22.60
N GLU A 95 2.64 9.87 22.72
CA GLU A 95 2.03 10.35 23.96
C GLU A 95 1.98 9.25 25.04
N ARG A 96 1.65 8.01 24.66
CA ARG A 96 1.69 6.88 25.58
C ARG A 96 3.10 6.61 26.11
N ALA A 97 4.11 6.75 25.27
CA ALA A 97 5.51 6.60 25.68
C ALA A 97 5.97 7.77 26.58
N ALA A 98 5.40 8.97 26.41
CA ALA A 98 5.64 10.13 27.27
C ALA A 98 4.94 10.04 28.64
N GLY A 99 4.04 9.04 28.85
CA GLY A 99 3.41 8.74 30.13
C GLY A 99 1.89 8.85 30.17
N ASP A 100 1.25 9.35 29.12
CA ASP A 100 -0.22 9.34 29.01
C ASP A 100 -0.70 8.02 28.40
N THR A 101 -0.77 6.98 29.21
CA THR A 101 -1.15 5.63 28.78
C THR A 101 -2.58 5.51 28.28
N GLY A 102 -3.45 6.48 28.61
CA GLY A 102 -4.84 6.53 28.17
C GLY A 102 -5.07 7.33 26.90
N PHE A 103 -4.04 7.99 26.38
CA PHE A 103 -4.15 8.83 25.20
C PHE A 103 -4.53 8.04 23.94
N ASP A 104 -5.46 8.59 23.16
CA ASP A 104 -5.84 8.08 21.84
C ASP A 104 -6.19 9.25 20.92
N TYR A 105 -5.36 9.49 19.92
CA TYR A 105 -5.54 10.58 18.97
C TYR A 105 -6.88 10.54 18.23
N VAL A 106 -7.42 9.33 17.98
CA VAL A 106 -8.70 9.14 17.29
C VAL A 106 -9.86 9.81 18.04
N THR A 107 -9.78 9.87 19.36
CA THR A 107 -10.83 10.41 20.24
C THR A 107 -10.56 11.82 20.74
N MET A 108 -9.42 12.40 20.36
CA MET A 108 -9.03 13.74 20.77
C MET A 108 -9.95 14.80 20.12
N PRO A 109 -10.34 15.87 20.84
CA PRO A 109 -11.03 17.00 20.23
C PRO A 109 -10.16 17.72 19.19
N ASP A 110 -10.77 18.17 18.10
CA ASP A 110 -10.04 18.89 17.03
C ASP A 110 -9.34 20.16 17.53
N GLU A 111 -9.96 20.89 18.48
CA GLU A 111 -9.40 22.11 19.07
C GLU A 111 -8.08 21.84 19.79
N ASP A 112 -7.97 20.69 20.46
CA ASP A 112 -6.74 20.27 21.15
C ASP A 112 -5.68 19.81 20.16
N ALA A 113 -6.08 19.09 19.13
CA ALA A 113 -5.20 18.60 18.07
C ALA A 113 -4.59 19.73 17.23
N GLU A 114 -5.36 20.81 17.00
CA GLU A 114 -4.90 21.98 16.25
C GLU A 114 -3.67 22.65 16.90
N GLY A 115 -3.55 22.58 18.22
CA GLY A 115 -2.38 23.07 18.94
C GLY A 115 -1.07 22.34 18.62
N ALA A 116 -1.14 21.11 18.14
CA ALA A 116 0.02 20.31 17.75
C ALA A 116 0.34 20.37 16.24
N ARG A 117 -0.51 21.00 15.43
CA ARG A 117 -0.41 21.03 13.94
C ARG A 117 0.99 21.40 13.46
N GLU A 118 1.53 22.53 13.92
CA GLU A 118 2.81 23.05 13.42
C GLU A 118 3.95 22.04 13.66
N GLY A 119 4.01 21.46 14.85
CA GLY A 119 5.02 20.45 15.18
C GLY A 119 4.86 19.18 14.34
N LEU A 120 3.62 18.71 14.15
CA LEU A 120 3.35 17.50 13.36
C LEU A 120 3.66 17.70 11.87
N VAL A 121 3.34 18.86 11.30
CA VAL A 121 3.70 19.19 9.91
C VAL A 121 5.22 19.25 9.74
N GLN A 122 5.96 19.84 10.68
CA GLN A 122 7.43 19.83 10.63
C GLN A 122 8.02 18.43 10.69
N GLU A 123 7.39 17.51 11.44
CA GLU A 123 7.91 16.16 11.66
C GLU A 123 7.44 15.14 10.64
N LYS A 124 6.16 15.23 10.19
CA LYS A 124 5.52 14.27 9.30
C LYS A 124 5.25 14.80 7.88
N GLY A 125 5.37 16.11 7.71
CA GLY A 125 5.09 16.75 6.42
C GLY A 125 3.63 17.11 6.19
N PHE A 126 2.68 16.59 6.99
CA PHE A 126 1.24 16.82 6.85
C PHE A 126 0.51 16.68 8.19
N PHE A 127 -0.77 17.04 8.19
CA PHE A 127 -1.63 16.97 9.37
C PHE A 127 -3.06 16.57 8.98
N ILE A 128 -3.71 15.78 9.84
CA ILE A 128 -5.13 15.39 9.71
C ILE A 128 -5.78 15.59 11.08
N LEU A 129 -6.88 16.33 11.14
CA LEU A 129 -7.67 16.48 12.37
C LEU A 129 -8.26 15.13 12.81
N PRO A 130 -8.45 14.90 14.13
CA PRO A 130 -9.11 13.69 14.61
C PRO A 130 -10.45 13.41 13.94
N SER A 131 -11.32 14.42 13.79
CA SER A 131 -12.60 14.28 13.11
C SER A 131 -12.47 13.90 11.63
N GLU A 132 -11.33 14.20 10.99
CA GLU A 132 -11.03 13.97 9.59
C GLU A 132 -10.24 12.67 9.35
N LEU A 133 -9.91 11.91 10.41
CA LEU A 133 -9.31 10.60 10.26
C LEU A 133 -10.27 9.63 9.57
N PHE A 134 -9.70 8.76 8.74
CA PHE A 134 -10.47 7.78 7.96
C PHE A 134 -11.48 6.99 8.81
N CYS A 135 -11.09 6.48 9.97
CA CYS A 135 -11.97 5.74 10.87
C CYS A 135 -13.17 6.57 11.34
N ASN A 136 -12.96 7.84 11.68
CA ASN A 136 -14.01 8.74 12.15
C ASN A 136 -14.95 9.17 11.02
N VAL A 137 -14.41 9.42 9.82
CA VAL A 137 -15.23 9.68 8.63
C VAL A 137 -16.05 8.44 8.26
N CYS A 138 -15.46 7.25 8.24
CA CYS A 138 -16.21 6.00 8.00
C CYS A 138 -17.32 5.76 9.01
N ALA A 139 -17.07 6.03 10.29
CA ALA A 139 -18.05 5.81 11.35
C ALA A 139 -19.36 6.62 11.15
N ARG A 140 -19.26 7.84 10.60
CA ARG A 140 -20.40 8.71 10.34
C ARG A 140 -20.89 8.73 8.89
N ALA A 141 -20.17 8.07 7.97
CA ALA A 141 -20.42 8.17 6.53
C ALA A 141 -21.85 7.83 6.10
N LYS A 142 -22.50 6.88 6.76
CA LYS A 142 -23.90 6.47 6.45
C LYS A 142 -24.94 7.53 6.79
N ASP A 143 -24.63 8.36 7.78
CA ASP A 143 -25.55 9.39 8.31
C ASP A 143 -25.18 10.78 7.75
N ASP A 144 -24.09 10.89 6.99
CA ASP A 144 -23.64 12.14 6.37
C ASP A 144 -24.28 12.32 4.98
N GLU A 145 -25.33 13.15 4.92
CA GLU A 145 -26.01 13.46 3.65
C GLU A 145 -25.13 14.22 2.66
N ASN A 146 -24.04 14.85 3.13
CA ASN A 146 -23.07 15.61 2.35
C ASN A 146 -21.68 14.95 2.32
N LEU A 147 -21.61 13.64 2.40
CA LEU A 147 -20.35 12.89 2.47
C LEU A 147 -19.37 13.26 1.34
N ASN A 148 -19.86 13.55 0.14
CA ASN A 148 -19.02 14.02 -0.96
C ASN A 148 -18.31 15.35 -0.62
N GLU A 149 -19.02 16.32 -0.03
CA GLU A 149 -18.43 17.62 0.38
C GLU A 149 -17.48 17.43 1.59
N THR A 150 -17.84 16.53 2.51
CA THR A 150 -16.98 16.15 3.63
C THR A 150 -15.65 15.60 3.14
N LEU A 151 -15.66 14.63 2.23
CA LEU A 151 -14.43 14.04 1.67
C LEU A 151 -13.61 15.05 0.88
N GLU A 152 -14.25 15.87 0.04
CA GLU A 152 -13.57 16.95 -0.70
C GLU A 152 -12.85 17.93 0.26
N THR A 153 -13.51 18.27 1.37
CA THR A 153 -12.95 19.14 2.39
C THR A 153 -11.77 18.48 3.11
N VAL A 154 -11.90 17.23 3.50
CA VAL A 154 -10.83 16.46 4.15
C VAL A 154 -9.60 16.36 3.26
N PHE A 155 -9.77 15.99 1.98
CA PHE A 155 -8.65 15.87 1.04
C PHE A 155 -7.94 17.20 0.84
N ARG A 156 -8.70 18.27 0.65
CA ARG A 156 -8.14 19.63 0.56
C ARG A 156 -7.39 20.02 1.84
N HIS A 157 -7.91 19.74 3.03
CA HIS A 157 -7.24 20.07 4.29
C HIS A 157 -5.94 19.29 4.46
N ILE A 158 -5.89 18.03 4.04
CA ILE A 158 -4.66 17.23 4.04
C ILE A 158 -3.61 17.87 3.13
N GLU A 159 -3.94 18.15 1.87
CA GLU A 159 -3.04 18.79 0.91
C GLU A 159 -2.58 20.18 1.38
N GLU A 160 -3.52 21.00 1.87
CA GLU A 160 -3.21 22.34 2.39
C GLU A 160 -2.33 22.30 3.63
N SER A 161 -2.44 21.26 4.46
CA SER A 161 -1.61 21.12 5.65
C SER A 161 -0.13 20.91 5.34
N ALA A 162 0.18 20.33 4.18
CA ALA A 162 1.54 20.05 3.74
C ALA A 162 2.25 21.29 3.16
N LYS A 163 1.53 22.37 2.85
CA LYS A 163 2.11 23.59 2.27
C LYS A 163 3.20 24.18 3.16
N GLY A 164 4.36 24.45 2.56
CA GLY A 164 5.55 24.97 3.24
C GLY A 164 6.36 23.91 3.98
N SER A 165 5.97 22.64 3.94
CA SER A 165 6.77 21.52 4.45
C SER A 165 7.66 20.93 3.36
N GLU A 166 8.58 20.02 3.73
CA GLU A 166 9.39 19.26 2.76
C GLU A 166 8.53 18.30 1.89
N ALA A 167 7.34 17.94 2.38
CA ALA A 167 6.42 17.05 1.71
C ALA A 167 5.39 17.77 0.80
N GLU A 168 5.46 19.09 0.66
CA GLU A 168 4.49 19.87 -0.13
C GLU A 168 4.30 19.30 -1.54
N SER A 169 5.40 19.01 -2.24
CA SER A 169 5.34 18.44 -3.59
C SER A 169 4.76 17.04 -3.67
N ASP A 170 4.76 16.29 -2.57
CA ASP A 170 4.24 14.93 -2.50
C ASP A 170 2.73 14.90 -2.25
N PHE A 171 2.20 16.00 -1.68
CA PHE A 171 0.79 16.15 -1.35
C PHE A 171 0.02 17.04 -2.32
N GLU A 172 0.69 17.84 -3.16
CA GLU A 172 0.04 18.71 -4.13
C GLU A 172 -0.68 17.88 -5.21
N GLY A 173 -2.01 18.00 -5.26
CA GLY A 173 -2.85 17.29 -6.23
C GLY A 173 -2.97 15.78 -5.98
N LEU A 174 -2.62 15.30 -4.80
CA LEU A 174 -2.64 13.89 -4.43
C LEU A 174 -4.01 13.23 -4.63
N PHE A 175 -5.08 13.99 -4.41
CA PHE A 175 -6.45 13.53 -4.54
C PHE A 175 -7.18 14.06 -5.78
N ASP A 176 -6.48 14.71 -6.73
CA ASP A 176 -7.11 15.29 -7.94
C ASP A 176 -7.87 14.26 -8.79
N ASP A 177 -7.36 13.03 -8.86
CA ASP A 177 -8.01 11.93 -9.57
C ASP A 177 -9.19 11.30 -8.80
N PHE A 178 -9.45 11.74 -7.56
CA PHE A 178 -10.54 11.27 -6.72
C PHE A 178 -11.72 12.25 -6.75
N ASP A 179 -12.40 12.36 -7.89
CA ASP A 179 -13.56 13.26 -8.05
C ASP A 179 -14.80 12.72 -7.34
N VAL A 180 -15.01 13.14 -6.08
CA VAL A 180 -16.18 12.79 -5.25
C VAL A 180 -17.51 13.30 -5.82
N ASN A 181 -17.46 14.28 -6.73
CA ASN A 181 -18.61 14.90 -7.36
C ASN A 181 -18.90 14.35 -8.76
N SER A 182 -18.12 13.37 -9.22
CA SER A 182 -18.25 12.78 -10.55
C SER A 182 -19.64 12.20 -10.80
N ASN A 183 -20.21 12.53 -11.97
CA ASN A 183 -21.45 11.90 -12.44
C ASN A 183 -21.31 10.39 -12.67
N LYS A 184 -20.08 9.86 -12.77
CA LYS A 184 -19.79 8.43 -12.87
C LYS A 184 -20.14 7.69 -11.57
N LEU A 185 -19.96 8.33 -10.41
CA LEU A 185 -20.42 7.79 -9.13
C LEU A 185 -21.95 7.79 -9.05
N GLY A 186 -22.62 8.78 -9.60
CA GLY A 186 -24.07 8.89 -9.61
C GLY A 186 -24.58 10.25 -10.08
N ALA A 187 -25.77 10.24 -10.68
CA ALA A 187 -26.38 11.46 -11.21
C ALA A 187 -26.90 12.44 -10.13
N THR A 188 -27.00 11.98 -8.88
CA THR A 188 -27.45 12.80 -7.73
C THR A 188 -26.49 12.65 -6.57
N VAL A 189 -26.44 13.65 -5.67
CA VAL A 189 -25.62 13.61 -4.45
C VAL A 189 -25.87 12.34 -3.66
N ALA A 190 -27.14 12.00 -3.43
CA ALA A 190 -27.50 10.78 -2.68
C ALA A 190 -26.94 9.49 -3.31
N LYS A 191 -26.96 9.37 -4.65
CA LYS A 191 -26.39 8.20 -5.34
C LYS A 191 -24.86 8.19 -5.29
N ARG A 192 -24.23 9.35 -5.34
CA ARG A 192 -22.78 9.47 -5.17
C ARG A 192 -22.38 9.05 -3.77
N ASN A 193 -23.05 9.60 -2.77
CA ASN A 193 -22.79 9.30 -1.36
C ASN A 193 -23.02 7.82 -1.03
N GLU A 194 -24.08 7.19 -1.56
CA GLU A 194 -24.28 5.74 -1.42
C GLU A 194 -23.05 4.93 -1.88
N LYS A 195 -22.42 5.33 -3.01
CA LYS A 195 -21.24 4.63 -3.52
C LYS A 195 -19.98 4.96 -2.74
N LEU A 196 -19.82 6.20 -2.30
CA LEU A 196 -18.71 6.60 -1.43
C LEU A 196 -18.77 5.86 -0.09
N VAL A 197 -19.97 5.70 0.50
CA VAL A 197 -20.15 4.86 1.70
C VAL A 197 -19.70 3.43 1.47
N ARG A 198 -20.08 2.82 0.34
CA ARG A 198 -19.66 1.44 0.00
C ARG A 198 -18.18 1.32 -0.18
N LEU A 199 -17.57 2.28 -0.89
CA LEU A 199 -16.14 2.35 -1.11
C LEU A 199 -15.37 2.46 0.21
N LEU A 200 -15.74 3.42 1.06
CA LEU A 200 -15.13 3.61 2.38
C LEU A 200 -15.28 2.34 3.25
N SER A 201 -16.49 1.76 3.29
CA SER A 201 -16.74 0.54 4.08
C SER A 201 -15.93 -0.64 3.54
N GLY A 202 -15.87 -0.84 2.22
CA GLY A 202 -15.10 -1.92 1.62
C GLY A 202 -13.61 -1.78 1.89
N VAL A 203 -13.07 -0.56 1.78
CA VAL A 203 -11.66 -0.31 2.11
C VAL A 203 -11.42 -0.46 3.62
N ALA A 204 -12.36 -0.08 4.49
CA ALA A 204 -12.23 -0.26 5.94
C ALA A 204 -12.14 -1.74 6.35
N GLU A 205 -12.81 -2.63 5.62
CA GLU A 205 -12.79 -4.07 5.86
C GLU A 205 -11.54 -4.77 5.33
N MET A 206 -10.75 -4.12 4.47
CA MET A 206 -9.49 -4.69 3.99
C MET A 206 -8.50 -4.88 5.12
N ASN A 207 -7.87 -6.03 5.15
CA ASN A 207 -6.72 -6.26 6.01
C ASN A 207 -5.47 -5.67 5.36
N LEU A 208 -5.19 -4.39 5.66
CA LEU A 208 -3.98 -3.70 5.18
C LEU A 208 -2.79 -3.89 6.13
N GLY A 209 -3.00 -4.59 7.22
CA GLY A 209 -2.01 -4.91 8.22
C GLY A 209 -1.72 -3.83 9.23
N ASP A 210 -1.16 -4.28 10.35
CA ASP A 210 -0.44 -3.37 11.24
C ASP A 210 0.88 -2.97 10.55
N VAL A 211 1.27 -1.71 10.67
CA VAL A 211 2.53 -1.14 10.10
C VAL A 211 3.80 -1.96 10.44
N LYS A 212 3.70 -2.94 11.33
CA LYS A 212 4.80 -3.82 11.78
C LYS A 212 4.58 -5.32 11.60
N GLY A 213 3.43 -5.78 11.12
CA GLY A 213 3.03 -7.19 11.21
C GLY A 213 2.72 -7.90 9.89
N HIS A 214 2.73 -7.20 8.76
CA HIS A 214 2.47 -7.83 7.45
C HIS A 214 3.74 -8.19 6.72
N ASP A 215 3.73 -9.40 6.16
CA ASP A 215 4.80 -9.90 5.29
C ASP A 215 4.66 -9.35 3.86
N ILE A 216 3.48 -8.77 3.50
CA ILE A 216 3.23 -8.16 2.19
C ILE A 216 3.20 -6.63 2.27
N ASP A 217 3.55 -6.00 1.17
CA ASP A 217 3.30 -4.59 0.91
C ASP A 217 1.87 -4.45 0.37
N ALA A 218 0.89 -4.38 1.26
CA ALA A 218 -0.53 -4.39 0.88
C ALA A 218 -0.90 -3.27 -0.10
N PHE A 219 -0.23 -2.11 0.00
CA PHE A 219 -0.41 -1.01 -0.95
C PHE A 219 0.16 -1.33 -2.32
N GLY A 220 1.42 -1.78 -2.37
CA GLY A 220 2.06 -2.18 -3.61
C GLY A 220 1.33 -3.34 -4.28
N ASP A 221 0.95 -4.36 -3.52
CA ASP A 221 0.21 -5.51 -4.04
C ASP A 221 -1.19 -5.13 -4.55
N ALA A 222 -1.91 -4.22 -3.87
CA ALA A 222 -3.19 -3.68 -4.34
C ALA A 222 -3.03 -2.88 -5.63
N TYR A 223 -2.01 -2.03 -5.70
CA TYR A 223 -1.71 -1.26 -6.91
C TYR A 223 -1.40 -2.19 -8.09
N GLU A 224 -0.52 -3.17 -7.91
CA GLU A 224 -0.18 -4.16 -8.93
C GLU A 224 -1.41 -4.92 -9.42
N TYR A 225 -2.24 -5.36 -8.50
CA TYR A 225 -3.45 -6.08 -8.81
C TYR A 225 -4.43 -5.23 -9.62
N LEU A 226 -4.69 -4.00 -9.18
CA LEU A 226 -5.56 -3.06 -9.88
C LEU A 226 -5.04 -2.73 -11.27
N MET A 227 -3.74 -2.48 -11.41
CA MET A 227 -3.11 -2.24 -12.72
C MET A 227 -3.26 -3.43 -13.64
N THR A 228 -3.01 -4.65 -13.17
CA THR A 228 -3.15 -5.88 -13.95
C THR A 228 -4.60 -6.13 -14.38
N MET A 229 -5.55 -5.91 -13.46
CA MET A 229 -6.98 -6.13 -13.70
C MET A 229 -7.54 -5.18 -14.75
N TYR A 230 -7.04 -3.95 -14.81
CA TYR A 230 -7.55 -2.90 -15.71
C TYR A 230 -6.69 -2.67 -16.96
N ALA A 231 -5.40 -3.03 -16.95
CA ALA A 231 -4.56 -2.98 -18.15
C ALA A 231 -5.11 -3.87 -19.28
N SER A 232 -5.69 -5.02 -18.95
CA SER A 232 -6.32 -5.93 -19.92
C SER A 232 -7.60 -5.35 -20.54
N ASN A 233 -8.29 -4.42 -19.88
CA ASN A 233 -9.52 -3.78 -20.34
C ASN A 233 -9.26 -2.45 -21.08
N ALA A 234 -8.09 -1.84 -20.88
CA ALA A 234 -7.73 -0.55 -21.44
C ALA A 234 -7.16 -0.62 -22.85
N GLY A 235 -7.68 -1.47 -23.73
CA GLY A 235 -7.26 -1.62 -25.14
C GLY A 235 -7.11 -0.34 -25.97
N LYS A 236 -6.97 0.84 -25.32
CA LYS A 236 -6.79 2.15 -25.90
C LYS A 236 -5.57 2.96 -25.41
N SER A 237 -4.85 2.50 -24.39
CA SER A 237 -3.65 3.19 -23.89
C SER A 237 -2.48 2.21 -23.86
N GLY A 238 -1.85 1.97 -25.00
CA GLY A 238 -0.72 1.05 -25.15
C GLY A 238 0.60 1.52 -24.50
N GLY A 239 0.56 2.15 -23.33
CA GLY A 239 1.75 2.74 -22.72
C GLY A 239 1.95 2.51 -21.23
N GLU A 240 0.93 2.05 -20.52
CA GLU A 240 1.06 1.87 -19.08
C GLU A 240 1.21 0.38 -18.75
N PHE A 241 2.37 -0.18 -19.02
CA PHE A 241 2.72 -1.52 -18.58
C PHE A 241 3.50 -1.42 -17.28
N PHE A 242 2.97 -2.07 -16.29
CA PHE A 242 3.57 -2.28 -14.99
C PHE A 242 4.62 -3.42 -15.09
N THR A 243 5.79 -3.23 -14.47
CA THR A 243 6.78 -4.30 -14.38
C THR A 243 6.46 -5.17 -13.17
N PRO A 244 6.18 -6.48 -13.34
CA PRO A 244 5.89 -7.38 -12.22
C PRO A 244 6.98 -7.35 -11.15
N ALA A 245 6.59 -7.47 -9.87
CA ALA A 245 7.50 -7.40 -8.73
C ALA A 245 8.66 -8.40 -8.82
N ASP A 246 8.39 -9.62 -9.29
CA ASP A 246 9.39 -10.67 -9.47
C ASP A 246 10.44 -10.29 -10.51
N VAL A 247 10.00 -9.64 -11.60
CA VAL A 247 10.90 -9.14 -12.66
C VAL A 247 11.74 -8.00 -12.14
N SER A 248 11.15 -7.07 -11.37
CA SER A 248 11.86 -5.95 -10.73
C SER A 248 12.92 -6.47 -9.76
N GLU A 249 12.60 -7.49 -8.97
CA GLU A 249 13.56 -8.14 -8.08
C GLU A 249 14.69 -8.81 -8.84
N LEU A 250 14.37 -9.60 -9.88
CA LEU A 250 15.37 -10.24 -10.71
C LEU A 250 16.33 -9.23 -11.34
N LEU A 251 15.80 -8.13 -11.91
CA LEU A 251 16.61 -7.06 -12.49
C LEU A 251 17.53 -6.41 -11.47
N THR A 252 17.01 -6.13 -10.26
CA THR A 252 17.78 -5.58 -9.16
C THR A 252 18.93 -6.52 -8.77
N ARG A 253 18.64 -7.80 -8.54
CA ARG A 253 19.63 -8.81 -8.17
C ARG A 253 20.71 -8.98 -9.25
N LEU A 254 20.33 -9.01 -10.53
CA LEU A 254 21.26 -9.09 -11.64
C LEU A 254 22.16 -7.83 -11.74
N GLY A 255 21.58 -6.64 -11.60
CA GLY A 255 22.32 -5.38 -11.69
C GLY A 255 23.28 -5.15 -10.53
N THR A 256 23.07 -5.83 -9.41
CA THR A 256 23.85 -5.65 -8.17
C THR A 256 24.74 -6.85 -7.82
N VAL A 257 24.83 -7.86 -8.70
CA VAL A 257 25.70 -9.02 -8.46
C VAL A 257 27.12 -8.60 -8.08
N GLY A 258 27.60 -9.11 -6.95
CA GLY A 258 28.95 -8.84 -6.44
C GLY A 258 29.15 -7.44 -5.84
N LYS A 259 28.09 -6.65 -5.67
CA LYS A 259 28.12 -5.34 -5.03
C LYS A 259 27.50 -5.41 -3.65
N THR A 260 28.17 -4.83 -2.66
CA THR A 260 27.67 -4.66 -1.29
C THR A 260 27.11 -3.26 -1.06
N GLU A 261 27.52 -2.30 -1.90
CA GLU A 261 27.10 -0.91 -1.86
C GLU A 261 26.98 -0.38 -3.30
N ILE A 262 26.02 0.49 -3.51
CA ILE A 262 25.81 1.20 -4.77
C ILE A 262 25.70 2.70 -4.52
N ASN A 263 26.07 3.49 -5.52
CA ASN A 263 26.05 4.93 -5.38
C ASN A 263 24.64 5.49 -5.55
N LYS A 264 23.98 5.13 -6.65
CA LYS A 264 22.66 5.60 -7.04
C LYS A 264 21.89 4.49 -7.74
N VAL A 265 20.57 4.51 -7.62
CA VAL A 265 19.66 3.75 -8.48
C VAL A 265 18.97 4.75 -9.39
N TYR A 266 18.95 4.46 -10.69
CA TYR A 266 18.30 5.32 -11.68
C TYR A 266 17.46 4.48 -12.63
N ASP A 267 16.20 4.88 -12.79
CA ASP A 267 15.27 4.29 -13.75
C ASP A 267 14.80 5.38 -14.73
N PRO A 268 15.15 5.28 -16.02
CA PRO A 268 14.80 6.28 -17.02
C PRO A 268 13.32 6.23 -17.47
N ALA A 269 12.55 5.25 -17.00
CA ALA A 269 11.14 5.07 -17.31
C ALA A 269 10.44 4.44 -16.08
N CYS A 270 10.54 5.15 -14.95
CA CYS A 270 10.26 4.58 -13.63
C CYS A 270 8.78 4.23 -13.38
N GLY A 271 7.86 4.77 -14.18
CA GLY A 271 6.44 4.60 -13.90
C GLY A 271 6.12 5.06 -12.48
N SER A 272 5.47 4.20 -11.72
CA SER A 272 5.18 4.40 -10.29
C SER A 272 6.38 4.18 -9.35
N GLY A 273 7.58 3.96 -9.87
CA GLY A 273 8.79 3.76 -9.06
C GLY A 273 8.97 2.36 -8.48
N SER A 274 8.16 1.38 -8.86
CA SER A 274 8.18 0.02 -8.28
C SER A 274 9.55 -0.66 -8.36
N LEU A 275 10.29 -0.49 -9.47
CA LEU A 275 11.65 -1.02 -9.62
C LEU A 275 12.63 -0.36 -8.64
N LEU A 276 12.51 0.96 -8.43
CA LEU A 276 13.34 1.71 -7.50
C LEU A 276 13.11 1.26 -6.05
N LEU A 277 11.82 1.14 -5.65
CA LEU A 277 11.43 0.65 -4.32
C LEU A 277 11.86 -0.80 -4.09
N LYS A 278 11.80 -1.64 -5.13
CA LYS A 278 12.27 -3.02 -5.04
C LYS A 278 13.79 -3.08 -4.83
N ALA A 279 14.54 -2.16 -5.44
CA ALA A 279 15.99 -2.06 -5.21
C ALA A 279 16.32 -1.75 -3.74
N GLU A 280 15.53 -0.90 -3.07
CA GLU A 280 15.69 -0.64 -1.64
C GLU A 280 15.43 -1.90 -0.81
N LYS A 281 14.34 -2.62 -1.09
CA LYS A 281 13.99 -3.85 -0.37
C LYS A 281 15.05 -4.95 -0.51
N VAL A 282 15.65 -5.09 -1.70
CA VAL A 282 16.66 -6.14 -1.99
C VAL A 282 18.02 -5.81 -1.41
N LEU A 283 18.43 -4.55 -1.44
CA LEU A 283 19.78 -4.13 -1.04
C LEU A 283 19.86 -3.65 0.41
N GLY A 284 18.75 -3.16 0.96
CA GLY A 284 18.69 -2.41 2.20
C GLY A 284 19.00 -0.92 1.98
N LYS A 285 18.35 -0.08 2.77
CA LYS A 285 18.44 1.38 2.67
C LYS A 285 19.88 1.91 2.79
N ASP A 286 20.66 1.33 3.69
CA ASP A 286 22.04 1.76 3.97
C ASP A 286 23.03 1.41 2.84
N ALA A 287 22.67 0.48 1.96
CA ALA A 287 23.49 0.09 0.83
C ALA A 287 23.45 1.09 -0.33
N ILE A 288 22.51 2.06 -0.31
CA ILE A 288 22.32 3.03 -1.39
C ILE A 288 22.72 4.41 -0.89
N ARG A 289 23.89 4.92 -1.34
CA ARG A 289 24.53 6.10 -0.75
C ARG A 289 23.87 7.44 -1.11
N ASN A 290 23.46 7.61 -2.36
CA ASN A 290 22.99 8.87 -2.91
C ASN A 290 21.56 8.81 -3.45
N GLY A 291 20.76 7.83 -3.00
CA GLY A 291 19.31 7.73 -3.22
C GLY A 291 18.90 7.23 -4.60
N PHE A 292 17.63 7.46 -4.89
CA PHE A 292 16.92 7.00 -6.06
C PHE A 292 16.62 8.15 -7.01
N TYR A 293 16.63 7.86 -8.31
CA TYR A 293 16.32 8.83 -9.35
C TYR A 293 15.45 8.16 -10.39
N GLY A 294 14.32 8.76 -10.69
CA GLY A 294 13.38 8.30 -11.70
C GLY A 294 13.16 9.34 -12.77
N GLN A 295 12.75 8.90 -13.95
CA GLN A 295 12.23 9.75 -14.99
C GLN A 295 10.98 9.10 -15.57
N GLU A 296 9.89 9.87 -15.66
CA GLU A 296 8.62 9.43 -16.22
C GLU A 296 8.10 10.48 -17.20
N ILE A 297 7.54 10.02 -18.32
CA ILE A 297 6.99 10.89 -19.35
C ILE A 297 5.50 11.20 -19.10
N ASN A 298 4.81 10.31 -18.40
CA ASN A 298 3.41 10.45 -18.10
C ASN A 298 3.22 11.16 -16.76
N ILE A 299 2.70 12.38 -16.79
CA ILE A 299 2.52 13.23 -15.62
C ILE A 299 1.50 12.65 -14.61
N THR A 300 0.57 11.80 -15.05
CA THR A 300 -0.42 11.15 -14.16
C THR A 300 0.11 9.90 -13.48
N THR A 301 1.27 9.41 -13.93
CA THR A 301 1.93 8.23 -13.36
C THR A 301 3.10 8.64 -12.45
N TYR A 302 3.61 9.83 -12.64
CA TYR A 302 4.70 10.46 -11.85
C TYR A 302 4.16 10.99 -10.47
#